data_31103bbd396575be116b4a635dd771b7
#
_entry.id   31103bbd396575be116b4a635dd771b7
#
_cell.length_a   1.000
_cell.length_b   1.000
_cell.length_c   1.000
_cell.angle_alpha   90.00
_cell.angle_beta   90.00
_cell.angle_gamma   90.00
#
_symmetry.space_group_name_H-M   'P 1'
#
loop_
_entity.id
_entity.type
_entity.pdbx_description
1 polymer ?
#
loop_
_entity_poly.entity_id
_entity_poly.type
_entity_poly.pdbx_seq_one_letter_code
_entity_poly.pdbx_strand_id
1 'polypeptide(L)'
;MPLQNFGSILNFAEELEQLDQRFYEAARTNPACGAYAQLFADLAVEAGKNVKTVQRIRRENVTEMILEPVQDFTRASFCEECAEAAVLTAAEVLKIAQRLEARAERYYIEAAGKLQALSEVARALRTLGKIRKARAAKISAAGH
;
A
#
# COMPACT_ATOMS: atom_id res chain seq x y z
N MET A 1 13.10 -5.42 -9.69
CA MET A 1 13.90 -6.40 -8.94
C MET A 1 13.00 -7.45 -8.31
N PRO A 2 13.42 -8.70 -8.28
CA PRO A 2 12.58 -9.74 -7.67
C PRO A 2 12.49 -9.55 -6.15
N LEU A 3 11.35 -9.96 -5.59
CA LEU A 3 11.09 -9.91 -4.15
C LEU A 3 11.49 -11.27 -3.57
N GLN A 4 12.77 -11.47 -3.35
CA GLN A 4 13.34 -12.78 -3.06
C GLN A 4 13.49 -13.11 -1.57
N ASN A 5 13.34 -12.14 -0.70
CA ASN A 5 13.53 -12.38 0.74
C ASN A 5 12.65 -11.46 1.56
N PHE A 6 12.62 -11.74 2.87
CA PHE A 6 11.87 -10.95 3.83
C PHE A 6 12.18 -9.45 3.73
N GLY A 7 13.47 -9.10 3.71
CA GLY A 7 13.89 -7.70 3.65
C GLY A 7 13.38 -6.97 2.43
N SER A 8 13.50 -7.56 1.25
CA SER A 8 13.03 -6.93 0.01
C SER A 8 11.52 -6.82 -0.02
N ILE A 9 10.80 -7.80 0.53
CA ILE A 9 9.33 -7.76 0.60
C ILE A 9 8.87 -6.61 1.49
N LEU A 10 9.49 -6.44 2.66
CA LEU A 10 9.13 -5.37 3.58
C LEU A 10 9.57 -4.00 3.05
N ASN A 11 10.72 -3.92 2.39
CA ASN A 11 11.18 -2.68 1.77
C ASN A 11 10.22 -2.23 0.67
N PHE A 12 9.73 -3.17 -0.14
CA PHE A 12 8.76 -2.82 -1.19
C PHE A 12 7.42 -2.40 -0.58
N ALA A 13 6.98 -3.04 0.51
CA ALA A 13 5.77 -2.61 1.21
C ALA A 13 5.89 -1.16 1.67
N GLU A 14 7.03 -0.79 2.25
CA GLU A 14 7.29 0.59 2.67
C GLU A 14 7.23 1.54 1.47
N GLU A 15 7.87 1.16 0.37
CA GLU A 15 7.87 1.95 -0.87
C GLU A 15 6.46 2.18 -1.40
N LEU A 16 5.62 1.13 -1.41
CA LEU A 16 4.23 1.26 -1.85
C LEU A 16 3.44 2.22 -0.96
N GLU A 17 3.60 2.12 0.35
CA GLU A 17 2.89 3.02 1.27
C GLU A 17 3.35 4.46 1.09
N GLN A 18 4.64 4.68 0.88
CA GLN A 18 5.18 6.03 0.64
C GLN A 18 4.68 6.62 -0.66
N LEU A 19 4.61 5.80 -1.72
CA LEU A 19 4.09 6.24 -3.02
C LEU A 19 2.62 6.63 -2.91
N ASP A 20 1.84 5.82 -2.22
CA ASP A 20 0.41 6.07 -2.04
C ASP A 20 0.19 7.30 -1.16
N GLN A 21 1.01 7.49 -0.13
CA GLN A 21 0.94 8.69 0.70
C GLN A 21 1.15 9.95 -0.14
N ARG A 22 2.16 9.95 -1.01
CA ARG A 22 2.44 11.09 -1.89
C ARG A 22 1.29 11.35 -2.85
N PHE A 23 0.69 10.29 -3.38
CA PHE A 23 -0.47 10.42 -4.26
C PHE A 23 -1.64 11.10 -3.53
N TYR A 24 -1.94 10.66 -2.31
CA TYR A 24 -3.05 11.23 -1.55
C TYR A 24 -2.77 12.67 -1.11
N GLU A 25 -1.52 12.98 -0.78
CA GLU A 25 -1.16 14.37 -0.45
C GLU A 25 -1.32 15.29 -1.64
N ALA A 26 -0.96 14.86 -2.84
CA ALA A 26 -1.16 15.62 -4.06
C ALA A 26 -2.65 15.76 -4.38
N ALA A 27 -3.42 14.68 -4.23
CA ALA A 27 -4.87 14.70 -4.47
C ALA A 27 -5.59 15.67 -3.54
N ARG A 28 -5.17 15.72 -2.28
CA ARG A 28 -5.74 16.61 -1.27
C ARG A 28 -5.64 18.08 -1.68
N THR A 29 -4.57 18.46 -2.37
CA THR A 29 -4.35 19.85 -2.78
C THR A 29 -4.96 20.19 -4.14
N ASN A 30 -5.51 19.19 -4.85
CA ASN A 30 -6.11 19.41 -6.16
C ASN A 30 -7.48 20.11 -6.00
N PRO A 31 -7.65 21.33 -6.57
CA PRO A 31 -8.95 22.03 -6.46
C PRO A 31 -10.13 21.24 -6.99
N ALA A 32 -9.93 20.39 -8.02
CA ALA A 32 -10.98 19.56 -8.58
C ALA A 32 -11.47 18.50 -7.58
N CYS A 33 -10.66 18.19 -6.56
CA CYS A 33 -10.96 17.20 -5.54
C CYS A 33 -11.42 17.83 -4.21
N GLY A 34 -11.86 19.12 -4.24
CA GLY A 34 -12.22 19.83 -3.02
C GLY A 34 -13.21 19.11 -2.14
N ALA A 35 -14.22 18.47 -2.73
CA ALA A 35 -15.23 17.72 -1.99
C ALA A 35 -14.66 16.48 -1.28
N TYR A 36 -13.51 16.01 -1.70
CA TYR A 36 -12.85 14.80 -1.16
C TYR A 36 -11.53 15.12 -0.43
N ALA A 37 -11.25 16.40 -0.20
CA ALA A 37 -9.98 16.82 0.41
C ALA A 37 -9.76 16.16 1.77
N GLN A 38 -10.80 16.08 2.59
CA GLN A 38 -10.67 15.44 3.91
C GLN A 38 -10.44 13.94 3.79
N LEU A 39 -11.13 13.29 2.86
CA LEU A 39 -10.90 11.87 2.60
C LEU A 39 -9.44 11.61 2.25
N PHE A 40 -8.88 12.37 1.31
CA PHE A 40 -7.50 12.18 0.88
C PHE A 40 -6.50 12.56 1.99
N ALA A 41 -6.82 13.57 2.81
CA ALA A 41 -5.99 13.91 3.97
C ALA A 41 -5.94 12.73 4.96
N ASP A 42 -7.09 12.11 5.24
CA ASP A 42 -7.16 10.96 6.13
C ASP A 42 -6.41 9.76 5.57
N LEU A 43 -6.53 9.50 4.26
CA LEU A 43 -5.83 8.39 3.61
C LEU A 43 -4.32 8.61 3.64
N ALA A 44 -3.86 9.84 3.46
CA ALA A 44 -2.44 10.16 3.54
C ALA A 44 -1.88 9.89 4.94
N VAL A 45 -2.63 10.27 5.98
CA VAL A 45 -2.25 10.01 7.38
C VAL A 45 -2.18 8.52 7.65
N GLU A 46 -3.17 7.76 7.19
CA GLU A 46 -3.19 6.31 7.36
C GLU A 46 -2.03 5.63 6.65
N ALA A 47 -1.69 6.09 5.44
CA ALA A 47 -0.53 5.56 4.71
C ALA A 47 0.77 5.80 5.49
N GLY A 48 0.91 6.98 6.09
CA GLY A 48 2.05 7.29 6.95
C GLY A 48 2.13 6.37 8.17
N LYS A 49 1.00 6.03 8.76
CA LYS A 49 0.95 5.05 9.86
C LYS A 49 1.37 3.67 9.39
N ASN A 50 0.95 3.27 8.19
CA ASN A 50 1.34 1.98 7.62
C ASN A 50 2.83 1.91 7.33
N VAL A 51 3.45 3.01 6.89
CA VAL A 51 4.91 3.08 6.72
C VAL A 51 5.59 2.71 8.04
N LYS A 52 5.15 3.31 9.14
CA LYS A 52 5.72 3.04 10.46
C LYS A 52 5.47 1.60 10.89
N THR A 53 4.31 1.05 10.59
CA THR A 53 3.98 -0.35 10.89
C THR A 53 4.92 -1.29 10.16
N VAL A 54 5.14 -1.06 8.86
CA VAL A 54 6.04 -1.89 8.05
C VAL A 54 7.48 -1.79 8.57
N GLN A 55 7.92 -0.59 8.91
CA GLN A 55 9.26 -0.38 9.47
C GLN A 55 9.43 -1.15 10.79
N ARG A 56 8.39 -1.14 11.64
CA ARG A 56 8.41 -1.87 12.91
C ARG A 56 8.50 -3.38 12.68
N ILE A 57 7.68 -3.91 11.76
CA ILE A 57 7.68 -5.34 11.43
C ILE A 57 9.09 -5.76 10.99
N ARG A 58 9.72 -4.98 10.11
CA ARG A 58 11.07 -5.27 9.63
C ARG A 58 12.08 -5.25 10.77
N ARG A 59 12.01 -4.24 11.63
CA ARG A 59 12.95 -4.08 12.74
C ARG A 59 12.82 -5.20 13.78
N GLU A 60 11.58 -5.58 14.10
CA GLU A 60 11.31 -6.60 15.13
C GLU A 60 11.63 -8.01 14.66
N ASN A 61 11.75 -8.21 13.35
CA ASN A 61 11.97 -9.53 12.76
C ASN A 61 13.27 -9.60 11.95
N VAL A 62 14.25 -8.76 12.30
CA VAL A 62 15.51 -8.66 11.54
C VAL A 62 16.27 -9.98 11.49
N THR A 63 16.17 -10.81 12.53
CA THR A 63 16.83 -12.12 12.60
C THR A 63 16.26 -13.13 11.59
N GLU A 64 15.07 -12.87 11.08
CA GLU A 64 14.39 -13.74 10.12
C GLU A 64 14.84 -13.47 8.67
N MET A 65 15.74 -12.53 8.47
CA MET A 65 16.19 -12.14 7.12
C MET A 65 17.04 -13.20 6.42
N ILE A 66 17.43 -14.27 7.13
CA ILE A 66 18.31 -15.33 6.61
C ILE A 66 17.51 -16.50 6.03
N LEU A 67 16.20 -16.38 5.90
CA LEU A 67 15.34 -17.44 5.40
C LEU A 67 15.54 -17.71 3.92
N GLU A 68 15.06 -18.87 3.47
CA GLU A 68 15.13 -19.28 2.07
C GLU A 68 14.52 -18.23 1.15
N PRO A 69 15.07 -18.07 -0.08
CA PRO A 69 14.53 -17.11 -1.04
C PRO A 69 13.06 -17.41 -1.37
N VAL A 70 12.28 -16.33 -1.51
CA VAL A 70 10.89 -16.43 -1.96
C VAL A 70 10.86 -16.62 -3.47
N GLN A 71 10.01 -17.52 -3.95
CA GLN A 71 9.86 -17.84 -5.36
C GLN A 71 8.66 -17.12 -5.97
N ASP A 72 8.77 -16.82 -7.28
CA ASP A 72 7.65 -16.31 -8.08
C ASP A 72 6.96 -15.06 -7.54
N PHE A 73 7.74 -14.13 -6.99
CA PHE A 73 7.22 -12.89 -6.46
C PHE A 73 8.07 -11.74 -6.99
N THR A 74 7.47 -10.82 -7.74
CA THR A 74 8.18 -9.70 -8.36
C THR A 74 7.46 -8.38 -8.15
N ARG A 75 8.25 -7.30 -8.06
CA ARG A 75 7.74 -5.93 -7.92
C ARG A 75 6.89 -5.50 -9.12
N ALA A 76 7.28 -5.92 -10.32
CA ALA A 76 6.63 -5.48 -11.55
C ALA A 76 5.12 -5.75 -11.55
N SER A 77 4.71 -6.86 -10.90
CA SER A 77 3.29 -7.23 -10.80
C SER A 77 2.47 -6.23 -9.99
N PHE A 78 3.13 -5.39 -9.19
CA PHE A 78 2.47 -4.48 -8.24
C PHE A 78 2.80 -3.02 -8.48
N CYS A 79 3.56 -2.71 -9.53
CA CYS A 79 3.86 -1.33 -9.89
C CYS A 79 2.71 -0.74 -10.71
N GLU A 80 2.32 0.48 -10.35
CA GLU A 80 1.29 1.23 -11.07
C GLU A 80 1.86 2.56 -11.50
N GLU A 81 1.69 2.89 -12.78
CA GLU A 81 2.01 4.22 -13.26
C GLU A 81 0.78 5.10 -13.07
N CYS A 82 0.98 6.25 -12.45
CA CYS A 82 -0.09 7.18 -12.18
C CYS A 82 0.28 8.56 -12.72
N ALA A 83 -0.70 9.22 -13.32
CA ALA A 83 -0.53 10.63 -13.67
C ALA A 83 -0.50 11.47 -12.39
N GLU A 84 -0.04 12.70 -12.51
CA GLU A 84 0.07 13.63 -11.38
C GLU A 84 -1.31 13.91 -10.78
N ALA A 85 -1.54 13.49 -9.54
CA ALA A 85 -2.85 13.63 -8.89
C ALA A 85 -3.30 15.07 -8.75
N ALA A 86 -2.36 16.01 -8.70
CA ALA A 86 -2.68 17.42 -8.51
C ALA A 86 -3.40 18.07 -9.70
N VAL A 87 -3.36 17.46 -10.89
CA VAL A 87 -3.92 18.05 -12.13
C VAL A 87 -5.03 17.20 -12.75
N LEU A 88 -5.43 16.11 -12.11
CA LEU A 88 -6.49 15.23 -12.63
C LEU A 88 -7.87 15.68 -12.16
N THR A 89 -8.91 15.17 -12.82
CA THR A 89 -10.29 15.39 -12.35
C THR A 89 -10.54 14.51 -11.11
N ALA A 90 -11.57 14.88 -10.34
CA ALA A 90 -11.93 14.09 -9.15
C ALA A 90 -12.26 12.64 -9.49
N ALA A 91 -12.99 12.40 -10.60
CA ALA A 91 -13.33 11.05 -11.02
C ALA A 91 -12.09 10.23 -11.36
N GLU A 92 -11.11 10.84 -12.03
CA GLU A 92 -9.85 10.19 -12.36
C GLU A 92 -9.05 9.85 -11.12
N VAL A 93 -8.98 10.78 -10.15
CA VAL A 93 -8.26 10.55 -8.89
C VAL A 93 -8.88 9.42 -8.10
N LEU A 94 -10.22 9.41 -7.97
CA LEU A 94 -10.92 8.36 -7.24
C LEU A 94 -10.70 6.99 -7.89
N LYS A 95 -10.71 6.93 -9.21
CA LYS A 95 -10.47 5.69 -9.95
C LYS A 95 -9.06 5.16 -9.73
N ILE A 96 -8.07 6.05 -9.78
CA ILE A 96 -6.68 5.67 -9.53
C ILE A 96 -6.53 5.22 -8.07
N ALA A 97 -7.13 5.95 -7.13
CA ALA A 97 -7.08 5.59 -5.71
C ALA A 97 -7.60 4.17 -5.47
N GLN A 98 -8.70 3.79 -6.12
CA GLN A 98 -9.22 2.43 -5.99
C GLN A 98 -8.25 1.39 -6.53
N ARG A 99 -7.59 1.67 -7.65
CA ARG A 99 -6.59 0.77 -8.20
C ARG A 99 -5.39 0.62 -7.26
N LEU A 100 -4.94 1.72 -6.65
CA LEU A 100 -3.82 1.68 -5.71
C LEU A 100 -4.16 0.84 -4.49
N GLU A 101 -5.37 0.99 -3.94
CA GLU A 101 -5.78 0.20 -2.78
C GLU A 101 -5.94 -1.28 -3.13
N ALA A 102 -6.53 -1.60 -4.28
CA ALA A 102 -6.67 -2.99 -4.74
C ALA A 102 -5.31 -3.63 -4.98
N ARG A 103 -4.37 -2.90 -5.57
CA ARG A 103 -3.01 -3.37 -5.80
C ARG A 103 -2.31 -3.68 -4.47
N ALA A 104 -2.44 -2.79 -3.50
CA ALA A 104 -1.80 -2.97 -2.20
C ALA A 104 -2.42 -4.15 -1.44
N GLU A 105 -3.75 -4.30 -1.48
CA GLU A 105 -4.41 -5.45 -0.87
C GLU A 105 -3.86 -6.75 -1.45
N ARG A 106 -3.80 -6.84 -2.77
CA ARG A 106 -3.27 -8.01 -3.46
C ARG A 106 -1.82 -8.28 -3.05
N TYR A 107 -1.02 -7.23 -2.98
CA TYR A 107 0.37 -7.35 -2.57
C TYR A 107 0.50 -7.94 -1.16
N TYR A 108 -0.25 -7.41 -0.20
CA TYR A 108 -0.16 -7.88 1.18
C TYR A 108 -0.63 -9.33 1.33
N ILE A 109 -1.68 -9.71 0.60
CA ILE A 109 -2.19 -11.09 0.64
C ILE A 109 -1.15 -12.06 0.08
N GLU A 110 -0.55 -11.72 -1.07
CA GLU A 110 0.47 -12.58 -1.68
C GLU A 110 1.74 -12.61 -0.84
N ALA A 111 2.17 -11.46 -0.29
CA ALA A 111 3.34 -11.41 0.58
C ALA A 111 3.13 -12.26 1.84
N ALA A 112 1.95 -12.21 2.43
CA ALA A 112 1.62 -13.03 3.60
C ALA A 112 1.71 -14.51 3.25
N GLY A 113 1.23 -14.91 2.07
CA GLY A 113 1.33 -16.29 1.60
C GLY A 113 2.76 -16.74 1.41
N LYS A 114 3.61 -15.87 0.88
CA LYS A 114 5.03 -16.17 0.67
C LYS A 114 5.83 -16.25 1.98
N LEU A 115 5.36 -15.58 3.02
CA LEU A 115 6.04 -15.51 4.32
C LEU A 115 5.27 -16.24 5.42
N GLN A 116 4.42 -17.20 5.07
CA GLN A 116 3.56 -17.86 6.06
C GLN A 116 4.33 -18.65 7.12
N ALA A 117 5.57 -19.03 6.86
CA ALA A 117 6.42 -19.66 7.86
C ALA A 117 6.76 -18.70 9.01
N LEU A 118 6.67 -17.39 8.77
CA LEU A 118 6.81 -16.36 9.79
C LEU A 118 5.41 -15.91 10.21
N SER A 119 4.76 -16.68 11.06
CA SER A 119 3.33 -16.54 11.32
C SER A 119 2.91 -15.14 11.79
N GLU A 120 3.73 -14.48 12.62
CA GLU A 120 3.41 -13.13 13.09
C GLU A 120 3.54 -12.09 11.99
N VAL A 121 4.57 -12.23 11.14
CA VAL A 121 4.75 -11.36 9.98
C VAL A 121 3.60 -11.53 9.01
N ALA A 122 3.25 -12.77 8.68
CA ALA A 122 2.14 -13.06 7.78
C ALA A 122 0.83 -12.49 8.31
N ARG A 123 0.58 -12.60 9.61
CA ARG A 123 -0.62 -12.02 10.24
C ARG A 123 -0.64 -10.51 10.09
N ALA A 124 0.48 -9.86 10.35
CA ALA A 124 0.58 -8.40 10.24
C ALA A 124 0.34 -7.95 8.80
N LEU A 125 0.88 -8.67 7.81
CA LEU A 125 0.68 -8.35 6.40
C LEU A 125 -0.79 -8.54 6.00
N ARG A 126 -1.45 -9.59 6.49
CA ARG A 126 -2.88 -9.79 6.24
C ARG A 126 -3.71 -8.66 6.85
N THR A 127 -3.33 -8.18 8.02
CA THR A 127 -4.00 -7.03 8.65
C THR A 127 -3.87 -5.78 7.79
N LEU A 128 -2.67 -5.52 7.25
CA LEU A 128 -2.47 -4.40 6.33
C LEU A 128 -3.32 -4.56 5.07
N GLY A 129 -3.45 -5.78 4.55
CA GLY A 129 -4.32 -6.07 3.42
C GLY A 129 -5.78 -5.75 3.71
N LYS A 130 -6.25 -6.10 4.90
CA LYS A 130 -7.64 -5.78 5.33
C LYS A 130 -7.86 -4.27 5.45
N ILE A 131 -6.86 -3.55 5.93
CA ILE A 131 -6.91 -2.08 6.02
C ILE A 131 -7.07 -1.50 4.63
N ARG A 132 -6.30 -1.99 3.65
CA ARG A 132 -6.38 -1.50 2.27
C ARG A 132 -7.74 -1.82 1.64
N LYS A 133 -8.28 -3.00 1.91
CA LYS A 133 -9.62 -3.36 1.43
C LYS A 133 -10.68 -2.42 2.01
N ALA A 134 -10.58 -2.09 3.29
CA ALA A 134 -11.48 -1.15 3.94
C ALA A 134 -11.39 0.25 3.34
N ARG A 135 -10.17 0.67 2.98
CA ARG A 135 -9.97 1.96 2.31
C ARG A 135 -10.61 1.99 0.92
N ALA A 136 -10.47 0.90 0.17
CA ALA A 136 -11.11 0.79 -1.14
C ALA A 136 -12.63 0.94 -1.04
N ALA A 137 -13.23 0.32 -0.02
CA ALA A 137 -14.67 0.43 0.24
C ALA A 137 -15.05 1.88 0.59
N LYS A 138 -14.23 2.55 1.39
CA LYS A 138 -14.45 3.94 1.79
C LYS A 138 -14.39 4.88 0.59
N ILE A 139 -13.43 4.67 -0.31
CA ILE A 139 -13.28 5.45 -1.54
C ILE A 139 -14.49 5.22 -2.44
N SER A 140 -14.92 3.97 -2.60
CA SER A 140 -16.10 3.62 -3.39
C SER A 140 -17.35 4.31 -2.87
N ALA A 141 -17.55 4.30 -1.55
CA ALA A 141 -18.70 4.94 -0.91
C ALA A 141 -18.69 6.45 -1.13
N ALA A 142 -17.52 7.08 -1.08
CA ALA A 142 -17.38 8.52 -1.27
C ALA A 142 -17.63 8.94 -2.73
N GLY A 143 -17.36 8.05 -3.69
CA GLY A 143 -17.54 8.32 -5.12
C GLY A 143 -18.97 8.21 -5.64
N HIS A 144 -19.90 7.83 -4.79
CA HIS A 144 -21.32 7.66 -5.20
C HIS A 144 -22.21 8.83 -4.80
#